data_501dd0b6350362d5ec64a215d605317c
#
_entry.id   501dd0b6350362d5ec64a215d605317c
#
_cell.length_a   1.000
_cell.length_b   1.000
_cell.length_c   1.000
_cell.angle_alpha   90.00
_cell.angle_beta   90.00
_cell.angle_gamma   90.00
#
_symmetry.space_group_name_H-M   'P 1'
#
loop_
_entity.id
_entity.type
_entity.pdbx_description
1 polymer ?
#
loop_
_entity_poly.entity_id
_entity_poly.type
_entity_poly.pdbx_seq_one_letter_code
_entity_poly.pdbx_strand_id
1 'polypeptide(L)'
;MKSMRFAAAVLAASTVAAWGADAPAGDAARGKELYTKNMCYTCHGTVGQGSRYGLKLAPNSLPLEAFAHQVRHPRSAMPRYPAEFVSDAQLADIVAYLASIKPGPKADQIPLLKE
;
A
#
# COMPACT_ATOMS: atom_id res chain seq x y z
N MET A 1 -57.74 -20.37 39.77
CA MET A 1 -56.49 -20.86 39.14
C MET A 1 -56.12 -19.89 38.03
N LYS A 2 -55.09 -19.04 38.28
CA LYS A 2 -54.64 -18.05 37.32
C LYS A 2 -53.42 -18.58 36.57
N SER A 3 -53.57 -18.82 35.27
CA SER A 3 -52.50 -19.30 34.39
C SER A 3 -51.53 -18.16 34.05
N MET A 4 -50.35 -18.25 34.56
CA MET A 4 -49.27 -17.33 34.27
C MET A 4 -48.57 -17.76 32.97
N ARG A 5 -48.76 -16.98 31.87
CA ARG A 5 -48.11 -17.21 30.60
C ARG A 5 -46.72 -16.48 30.65
N PHE A 6 -45.65 -17.26 30.67
CA PHE A 6 -44.30 -16.73 30.47
C PHE A 6 -44.08 -16.47 28.98
N ALA A 7 -43.95 -15.21 28.60
CA ALA A 7 -43.48 -14.84 27.29
C ALA A 7 -41.96 -14.93 27.26
N ALA A 8 -41.44 -15.86 26.49
CA ALA A 8 -40.01 -15.97 26.21
C ALA A 8 -39.62 -14.92 25.20
N ALA A 9 -38.85 -13.92 25.60
CA ALA A 9 -38.25 -12.95 24.76
C ALA A 9 -37.02 -13.57 24.05
N VAL A 10 -37.10 -13.80 22.75
CA VAL A 10 -35.97 -14.23 21.94
C VAL A 10 -35.14 -13.00 21.61
N LEU A 11 -33.98 -12.85 22.24
CA LEU A 11 -32.97 -11.88 21.85
C LEU A 11 -32.30 -12.37 20.56
N ALA A 12 -32.63 -11.76 19.46
CA ALA A 12 -31.88 -11.94 18.22
C ALA A 12 -30.53 -11.21 18.35
N ALA A 13 -29.46 -11.96 18.56
CA ALA A 13 -28.10 -11.44 18.51
C ALA A 13 -27.74 -11.13 17.05
N SER A 14 -27.80 -9.84 16.68
CA SER A 14 -27.30 -9.38 15.39
C SER A 14 -25.79 -9.44 15.39
N THR A 15 -25.20 -10.45 14.75
CA THR A 15 -23.76 -10.51 14.48
C THR A 15 -23.44 -9.47 13.38
N VAL A 16 -22.90 -8.35 13.78
CA VAL A 16 -22.30 -7.40 12.85
C VAL A 16 -21.02 -8.04 12.35
N ALA A 17 -21.07 -8.59 11.13
CA ALA A 17 -19.86 -9.02 10.45
C ALA A 17 -18.98 -7.79 10.23
N ALA A 18 -17.87 -7.71 10.97
CA ALA A 18 -16.85 -6.71 10.73
C ALA A 18 -16.23 -7.00 9.35
N TRP A 19 -16.57 -6.20 8.37
CA TRP A 19 -15.92 -6.18 7.06
C TRP A 19 -14.59 -5.44 7.20
N GLY A 20 -13.66 -6.05 7.91
CA GLY A 20 -12.26 -5.74 7.79
C GLY A 20 -11.72 -6.61 6.66
N ALA A 21 -11.81 -6.15 5.42
CA ALA A 21 -11.04 -6.73 4.35
C ALA A 21 -9.57 -6.39 4.64
N ASP A 22 -8.85 -7.31 5.27
CA ASP A 22 -7.40 -7.27 5.29
C ASP A 22 -6.95 -7.31 3.83
N ALA A 23 -6.45 -6.16 3.34
CA ALA A 23 -5.81 -6.13 2.04
C ALA A 23 -4.70 -7.20 2.07
N PRO A 24 -4.59 -8.06 1.05
CA PRO A 24 -3.62 -9.14 1.07
C PRO A 24 -2.23 -8.56 1.32
N ALA A 25 -1.52 -9.11 2.29
CA ALA A 25 -0.15 -8.72 2.57
C ALA A 25 0.67 -8.95 1.30
N GLY A 26 1.27 -7.88 0.75
CA GLY A 26 2.06 -7.94 -0.46
C GLY A 26 3.40 -8.66 -0.22
N ASP A 27 3.96 -9.23 -1.29
CA ASP A 27 5.28 -9.84 -1.30
C ASP A 27 6.32 -8.84 -1.80
N ALA A 28 7.26 -8.45 -0.94
CA ALA A 28 8.27 -7.45 -1.26
C ALA A 28 9.25 -7.90 -2.36
N ALA A 29 9.55 -9.20 -2.47
CA ALA A 29 10.44 -9.71 -3.52
C ALA A 29 9.77 -9.61 -4.90
N ARG A 30 8.52 -10.05 -5.01
CA ARG A 30 7.73 -9.85 -6.23
C ARG A 30 7.51 -8.37 -6.52
N GLY A 31 7.30 -7.55 -5.49
CA GLY A 31 7.15 -6.12 -5.61
C GLY A 31 8.36 -5.44 -6.25
N LYS A 32 9.58 -5.88 -5.90
CA LYS A 32 10.81 -5.41 -6.53
C LYS A 32 10.86 -5.75 -8.02
N GLU A 33 10.51 -6.97 -8.38
CA GLU A 33 10.44 -7.40 -9.79
C GLU A 33 9.42 -6.58 -10.57
N LEU A 34 8.23 -6.40 -10.00
CA LEU A 34 7.14 -5.60 -10.60
C LEU A 34 7.52 -4.13 -10.73
N TYR A 35 8.18 -3.54 -9.74
CA TYR A 35 8.69 -2.18 -9.76
C TYR A 35 9.66 -1.97 -10.93
N THR A 36 10.54 -2.94 -11.16
CA THR A 36 11.50 -2.94 -12.25
C THR A 36 10.81 -3.17 -13.60
N LYS A 37 9.98 -4.20 -13.69
CA LYS A 37 9.26 -4.58 -14.93
C LYS A 37 8.36 -3.44 -15.45
N ASN A 38 7.69 -2.74 -14.56
CA ASN A 38 6.81 -1.63 -14.91
C ASN A 38 7.56 -0.29 -15.04
N MET A 39 8.91 -0.30 -15.00
CA MET A 39 9.78 0.85 -15.21
C MET A 39 9.56 2.00 -14.23
N CYS A 40 9.03 1.74 -13.04
CA CYS A 40 8.80 2.76 -12.01
C CYS A 40 10.10 3.48 -11.63
N TYR A 41 11.22 2.76 -11.69
CA TYR A 41 12.56 3.26 -11.36
C TYR A 41 13.02 4.40 -12.26
N THR A 42 12.53 4.51 -13.49
CA THR A 42 12.97 5.55 -14.45
C THR A 42 12.69 6.96 -13.95
N CYS A 43 11.60 7.13 -13.22
CA CYS A 43 11.22 8.40 -12.62
C CYS A 43 11.46 8.44 -11.11
N HIS A 44 11.18 7.32 -10.41
CA HIS A 44 11.20 7.29 -8.95
C HIS A 44 12.51 6.79 -8.34
N GLY A 45 13.52 6.50 -9.18
CA GLY A 45 14.81 5.98 -8.73
C GLY A 45 14.82 4.46 -8.48
N THR A 46 15.98 3.85 -8.48
CA THR A 46 16.17 2.39 -8.46
C THR A 46 15.57 1.68 -7.25
N VAL A 47 15.48 2.38 -6.13
CA VAL A 47 14.88 1.90 -4.88
C VAL A 47 13.78 2.84 -4.36
N GLY A 48 13.17 3.61 -5.24
CA GLY A 48 12.10 4.53 -4.85
C GLY A 48 12.59 5.77 -4.08
N GLN A 49 13.87 6.09 -4.15
CA GLN A 49 14.45 7.24 -3.46
C GLN A 49 14.03 8.59 -4.05
N GLY A 50 13.39 8.56 -5.22
CA GLY A 50 13.00 9.76 -5.97
C GLY A 50 14.10 10.25 -6.92
N SER A 51 13.73 11.19 -7.78
CA SER A 51 14.63 11.87 -8.71
C SER A 51 14.04 13.24 -9.09
N ARG A 52 14.68 13.93 -10.03
CA ARG A 52 14.13 15.15 -10.64
C ARG A 52 12.81 14.92 -11.41
N TYR A 53 12.51 13.68 -11.78
CA TYR A 53 11.36 13.32 -12.61
C TYR A 53 10.20 12.70 -11.82
N GLY A 54 10.44 12.24 -10.61
CA GLY A 54 9.42 11.60 -9.80
C GLY A 54 9.68 11.69 -8.31
N LEU A 55 8.61 11.75 -7.55
CA LEU A 55 8.67 11.87 -6.11
C LEU A 55 9.32 10.66 -5.45
N LYS A 56 9.86 10.87 -4.26
CA LYS A 56 10.32 9.79 -3.38
C LYS A 56 9.13 8.91 -2.99
N LEU A 57 9.28 7.60 -3.18
CA LEU A 57 8.29 6.58 -2.83
C LEU A 57 8.71 5.73 -1.64
N ALA A 58 10.00 5.59 -1.37
CA ALA A 58 10.51 4.73 -0.32
C ALA A 58 11.24 5.52 0.80
N PRO A 59 11.06 5.12 2.05
CA PRO A 59 10.13 4.09 2.50
C PRO A 59 8.69 4.52 2.31
N ASN A 60 7.83 3.61 1.83
CA ASN A 60 6.43 3.94 1.59
C ASN A 60 5.63 3.95 2.88
N SER A 61 4.82 4.98 3.04
CA SER A 61 3.87 5.12 4.14
C SER A 61 2.42 5.29 3.66
N LEU A 62 2.19 5.25 2.34
CA LEU A 62 0.83 5.38 1.81
C LEU A 62 0.06 4.06 1.95
N PRO A 63 -1.20 4.09 2.39
CA PRO A 63 -2.10 2.95 2.29
C PRO A 63 -2.25 2.48 0.84
N LEU A 64 -2.45 1.17 0.65
CA LEU A 64 -2.61 0.57 -0.68
C LEU A 64 -3.68 1.28 -1.53
N GLU A 65 -4.80 1.62 -0.93
CA GLU A 65 -5.89 2.32 -1.63
C GLU A 65 -5.45 3.65 -2.22
N ALA A 66 -4.75 4.47 -1.42
CA ALA A 66 -4.24 5.77 -1.88
C ALA A 66 -3.16 5.61 -2.95
N PHE A 67 -2.30 4.59 -2.80
CA PHE A 67 -1.27 4.26 -3.78
C PHE A 67 -1.90 3.80 -5.09
N ALA A 68 -2.88 2.90 -5.04
CA ALA A 68 -3.61 2.41 -6.20
C ALA A 68 -4.36 3.55 -6.91
N HIS A 69 -5.03 4.42 -6.16
CA HIS A 69 -5.69 5.59 -6.75
C HIS A 69 -4.72 6.46 -7.55
N GLN A 70 -3.52 6.76 -7.00
CA GLN A 70 -2.52 7.57 -7.69
C GLN A 70 -2.00 6.88 -8.96
N VAL A 71 -1.81 5.56 -8.93
CA VAL A 71 -1.33 4.77 -10.07
C VAL A 71 -2.39 4.66 -11.18
N ARG A 72 -3.68 4.59 -10.79
CA ARG A 72 -4.83 4.55 -11.72
C ARG A 72 -5.18 5.91 -12.31
N HIS A 73 -5.00 6.97 -11.51
CA HIS A 73 -5.37 8.35 -11.85
C HIS A 73 -4.18 9.29 -11.57
N PRO A 74 -3.06 9.11 -12.29
CA PRO A 74 -1.84 9.86 -12.01
C PRO A 74 -2.00 11.34 -12.30
N ARG A 75 -1.27 12.14 -11.54
CA ARG A 75 -1.09 13.57 -11.79
C ARG A 75 0.18 13.80 -12.60
N SER A 76 0.22 14.88 -13.34
CA SER A 76 1.37 15.30 -14.15
C SER A 76 1.78 14.24 -15.20
N ALA A 77 3.09 14.11 -15.43
CA ALA A 77 3.66 13.26 -16.47
C ALA A 77 3.75 11.76 -16.12
N MET A 78 3.29 11.34 -14.95
CA MET A 78 3.29 9.93 -14.59
C MET A 78 2.38 9.13 -15.50
N PRO A 79 2.83 8.02 -16.12
CA PRO A 79 1.97 7.17 -16.92
C PRO A 79 0.85 6.54 -16.08
N ARG A 80 -0.30 6.34 -16.70
CA ARG A 80 -1.40 5.61 -16.09
C ARG A 80 -1.18 4.11 -16.23
N TYR A 81 -1.38 3.37 -15.15
CA TYR A 81 -1.34 1.91 -15.12
C TYR A 81 -2.73 1.36 -14.78
N PRO A 82 -3.54 0.98 -15.79
CA PRO A 82 -4.84 0.36 -15.56
C PRO A 82 -4.70 -1.01 -14.88
N ALA A 83 -5.80 -1.52 -14.29
CA ALA A 83 -5.79 -2.78 -13.55
C ALA A 83 -5.46 -4.00 -14.42
N GLU A 84 -5.70 -3.90 -15.71
CA GLU A 84 -5.36 -4.93 -16.70
C GLU A 84 -3.84 -5.12 -16.87
N PHE A 85 -3.04 -4.07 -16.65
CA PHE A 85 -1.58 -4.13 -16.74
C PHE A 85 -0.92 -4.40 -15.40
N VAL A 86 -1.43 -3.79 -14.32
CA VAL A 86 -0.92 -3.98 -12.96
C VAL A 86 -2.11 -4.15 -12.03
N SER A 87 -2.39 -5.37 -11.61
CA SER A 87 -3.53 -5.68 -10.72
C SER A 87 -3.35 -5.07 -9.32
N ASP A 88 -4.42 -5.02 -8.53
CA ASP A 88 -4.34 -4.51 -7.16
C ASP A 88 -3.47 -5.40 -6.26
N ALA A 89 -3.46 -6.72 -6.49
CA ALA A 89 -2.55 -7.63 -5.82
C ALA A 89 -1.08 -7.32 -6.16
N GLN A 90 -0.78 -7.02 -7.41
CA GLN A 90 0.56 -6.61 -7.83
C GLN A 90 0.95 -5.23 -7.27
N LEU A 91 0.01 -4.31 -7.13
CA LEU A 91 0.26 -3.04 -6.42
C LEU A 91 0.53 -3.27 -4.93
N ALA A 92 -0.16 -4.21 -4.29
CA ALA A 92 0.13 -4.59 -2.90
C ALA A 92 1.57 -5.10 -2.75
N ASP A 93 2.05 -5.89 -3.68
CA ASP A 93 3.45 -6.36 -3.73
C ASP A 93 4.43 -5.17 -3.87
N ILE A 94 4.16 -4.23 -4.78
CA ILE A 94 4.99 -3.03 -4.96
C ILE A 94 5.00 -2.17 -3.69
N VAL A 95 3.85 -1.99 -3.04
CA VAL A 95 3.74 -1.26 -1.77
C VAL A 95 4.58 -1.94 -0.69
N ALA A 96 4.51 -3.28 -0.58
CA ALA A 96 5.31 -4.05 0.36
C ALA A 96 6.82 -3.90 0.09
N TYR A 97 7.24 -3.91 -1.17
CA TYR A 97 8.63 -3.64 -1.55
C TYR A 97 9.08 -2.25 -1.10
N LEU A 98 8.34 -1.20 -1.45
CA LEU A 98 8.69 0.17 -1.10
C LEU A 98 8.69 0.41 0.41
N ALA A 99 7.82 -0.26 1.16
CA ALA A 99 7.81 -0.23 2.61
C ALA A 99 9.01 -0.96 3.24
N SER A 100 9.55 -1.97 2.57
CA SER A 100 10.71 -2.73 3.04
C SER A 100 12.04 -1.98 2.91
N ILE A 101 12.08 -0.91 2.10
CA ILE A 101 13.29 -0.12 1.89
C ILE A 101 13.58 0.70 3.15
N LYS A 102 14.76 0.50 3.71
CA LYS A 102 15.19 1.28 4.88
C LYS A 102 15.53 2.71 4.47
N PRO A 103 15.28 3.69 5.34
CA PRO A 103 15.76 5.05 5.13
C PRO A 103 17.28 5.07 4.96
N GLY A 104 17.78 5.89 4.05
CA GLY A 104 19.20 6.15 3.95
C GLY A 104 19.75 6.84 5.21
N PRO A 105 21.08 6.84 5.40
CA PRO A 105 21.70 7.55 6.52
C PRO A 105 21.38 9.04 6.46
N LYS A 106 21.25 9.68 7.62
CA LYS A 106 21.12 11.12 7.70
C LYS A 106 22.42 11.80 7.31
N ALA A 107 22.38 13.04 6.85
CA ALA A 107 23.57 13.77 6.40
C ALA A 107 24.65 13.84 7.49
N ASP A 108 24.27 14.02 8.75
CA ASP A 108 25.15 14.02 9.91
C ASP A 108 25.83 12.66 10.21
N GLN A 109 25.33 11.59 9.61
CA GLN A 109 25.88 10.23 9.73
C GLN A 109 26.83 9.87 8.59
N ILE A 110 26.98 10.75 7.59
CA ILE A 110 27.87 10.55 6.45
C ILE A 110 29.19 11.29 6.72
N PRO A 111 30.33 10.59 6.93
CA PRO A 111 31.59 11.24 7.30
C PRO A 111 32.05 12.31 6.32
N LEU A 112 31.83 12.09 5.02
CA LEU A 112 32.23 13.02 3.95
C LEU A 112 31.38 14.32 3.90
N LEU A 113 30.27 14.39 4.62
CA LEU A 113 29.41 15.58 4.69
C LEU A 113 29.57 16.35 6.01
N LYS A 114 30.53 15.92 6.86
CA LYS A 114 30.89 16.63 8.09
C LYS A 114 32.04 17.56 7.78
N GLU A 115 31.75 18.77 7.38
CA GLU A 115 32.72 19.86 7.36
C GLU A 115 32.73 20.64 8.67
#